data_804d87773fca6260c2d55b58d72919e8
#
_entry.id   804d87773fca6260c2d55b58d72919e8
#
_cell.length_a   1.000
_cell.length_b   1.000
_cell.length_c   1.000
_cell.angle_alpha   90.00
_cell.angle_beta   90.00
_cell.angle_gamma   90.00
#
_symmetry.space_group_name_H-M   'P 1'
#
loop_
_entity.id
_entity.type
_entity.pdbx_description
1 polymer ?
#
loop_
_entity_poly.entity_id
_entity_poly.type
_entity_poly.pdbx_seq_one_letter_code
_entity_poly.pdbx_strand_id
1 'polypeptide(L)'
;MKQLYYLRKGSHPLHAIGIVLLVAVLTACSDMNDLHQEYLDRGEDIYAAKADSVAPHPGRNRVEFEVFVRSQRIKTARFFWNDYQDSSDLVIEGQGIFKKMLENLEERRYIFKLVCLDDFGNRSLPVELSANVYGERYQAQLVSRSVGSTSIDVQGKVTIHWGSAVDGAVAIEVKYTDLAGNSKLQTFPADQPTAVITDFKPDMGYEYRTVYKPDSTSVDSFFTDYAPGTLLSFDKTDWHIVDFSSQHGGADNSVDNFIDGTFKTRWHSLAGGSSYPHHATIDMGVVRTITQFGAWITTFDSPPDGDHRAPDKIKFLVSLDNVVWTDLGEFNFNRFLLGEQTFVVPASTQGRYFRFVGVSGPENNMVMGEVSAYGF
;
A
#
# COMPACT_ATOMS: atom_id res chain seq x y z
N MET A 1 17.88 -34.90 125.11
CA MET A 1 16.56 -34.91 124.55
C MET A 1 16.23 -33.57 123.88
N LYS A 2 16.40 -33.40 122.60
CA LYS A 2 15.82 -32.35 121.76
C LYS A 2 16.04 -32.78 120.28
N GLN A 3 14.97 -33.11 119.63
CA GLN A 3 14.98 -33.41 118.20
C GLN A 3 14.99 -32.10 117.41
N LEU A 4 15.89 -32.01 116.43
CA LEU A 4 15.90 -30.93 115.43
C LEU A 4 15.18 -31.42 114.17
N TYR A 5 14.13 -30.70 113.80
CA TYR A 5 13.43 -30.87 112.50
C TYR A 5 14.13 -30.05 111.44
N TYR A 6 14.59 -30.74 110.34
CA TYR A 6 15.12 -30.12 109.14
C TYR A 6 13.96 -29.91 108.18
N LEU A 7 13.67 -28.64 107.80
CA LEU A 7 12.76 -28.27 106.74
C LEU A 7 13.55 -28.31 105.38
N ARG A 8 13.15 -29.19 104.52
CA ARG A 8 13.68 -29.32 103.19
C ARG A 8 12.92 -28.36 102.26
N LYS A 9 13.54 -27.24 101.80
CA LYS A 9 12.98 -26.35 100.82
C LYS A 9 12.97 -27.00 99.46
N GLY A 10 11.85 -27.39 98.92
CA GLY A 10 11.69 -27.85 97.55
C GLY A 10 11.74 -26.67 96.56
N SER A 11 12.72 -26.62 95.76
CA SER A 11 12.75 -25.70 94.62
C SER A 11 11.79 -26.19 93.54
N HIS A 12 10.85 -25.39 93.15
CA HIS A 12 9.89 -25.68 92.07
C HIS A 12 10.54 -25.57 90.72
N PRO A 13 10.68 -26.67 89.94
CA PRO A 13 11.31 -26.61 88.58
C PRO A 13 10.47 -25.78 87.56
N LEU A 14 9.19 -25.53 87.85
CA LEU A 14 8.29 -24.72 87.07
C LEU A 14 8.72 -23.24 86.92
N HIS A 15 9.34 -22.64 87.94
CA HIS A 15 9.81 -21.26 87.87
C HIS A 15 11.07 -21.13 87.05
N ALA A 16 11.94 -22.14 87.00
CA ALA A 16 13.14 -22.16 86.14
C ALA A 16 12.77 -22.29 84.64
N ILE A 17 11.78 -23.11 84.35
CA ILE A 17 11.26 -23.29 82.97
C ILE A 17 10.55 -22.00 82.48
N GLY A 18 9.78 -21.33 83.32
CA GLY A 18 9.16 -20.05 83.00
C GLY A 18 10.17 -18.94 82.69
N ILE A 19 11.26 -18.87 83.49
CA ILE A 19 12.32 -17.86 83.27
C ILE A 19 13.11 -18.17 81.97
N VAL A 20 13.38 -19.44 81.59
CA VAL A 20 14.03 -19.81 80.38
C VAL A 20 13.16 -19.53 79.12
N LEU A 21 11.85 -19.79 79.26
CA LEU A 21 10.90 -19.43 78.17
C LEU A 21 10.79 -17.91 77.95
N LEU A 22 10.78 -17.14 79.10
CA LEU A 22 10.71 -15.66 79.02
C LEU A 22 11.99 -15.08 78.41
N VAL A 23 13.18 -15.60 78.70
CA VAL A 23 14.44 -15.19 78.07
C VAL A 23 14.51 -15.60 76.61
N ALA A 24 14.01 -16.77 76.22
CA ALA A 24 13.96 -17.19 74.84
C ALA A 24 13.04 -16.31 73.96
N VAL A 25 11.93 -15.79 74.51
CA VAL A 25 11.03 -14.85 73.80
C VAL A 25 11.67 -13.46 73.67
N LEU A 26 12.50 -13.03 74.61
CA LEU A 26 13.19 -11.73 74.57
C LEU A 26 14.37 -11.73 73.58
N THR A 27 14.99 -12.86 73.29
CA THR A 27 16.05 -12.96 72.31
C THR A 27 15.56 -13.19 70.87
N ALA A 28 14.28 -13.60 70.67
CA ALA A 28 13.69 -13.78 69.38
C ALA A 28 13.33 -12.48 68.62
N CYS A 29 13.36 -11.32 69.33
CA CYS A 29 13.06 -10.03 68.70
C CYS A 29 14.28 -9.28 68.14
N SER A 30 15.50 -9.80 68.27
CA SER A 30 16.68 -9.12 67.76
C SER A 30 16.91 -9.29 66.26
N ASP A 31 16.38 -10.38 65.66
CA ASP A 31 16.67 -10.73 64.25
C ASP A 31 15.62 -10.25 63.23
N MET A 32 14.59 -9.51 63.69
CA MET A 32 13.54 -9.06 62.77
C MET A 32 14.01 -8.03 61.73
N ASN A 33 15.08 -7.36 61.98
CA ASN A 33 15.69 -6.36 61.07
C ASN A 33 16.89 -6.90 60.27
N ASP A 34 17.45 -8.05 60.63
CA ASP A 34 18.64 -8.58 59.94
C ASP A 34 18.39 -8.80 58.45
N LEU A 35 17.21 -9.27 58.08
CA LEU A 35 16.82 -9.43 56.66
C LEU A 35 16.69 -8.08 55.91
N HIS A 36 16.49 -7.00 56.61
CA HIS A 36 16.36 -5.64 56.03
C HIS A 36 17.57 -4.75 56.34
N GLN A 37 18.53 -5.22 57.15
CA GLN A 37 19.70 -4.42 57.58
C GLN A 37 20.50 -3.92 56.37
N GLU A 38 20.68 -4.75 55.35
CA GLU A 38 21.37 -4.37 54.11
C GLU A 38 20.68 -3.19 53.39
N TYR A 39 19.35 -3.10 53.48
CA TYR A 39 18.58 -2.00 52.90
C TYR A 39 18.55 -0.77 53.77
N LEU A 40 18.59 -0.93 55.08
CA LEU A 40 18.61 0.16 56.04
C LEU A 40 20.03 0.84 56.04
N ASP A 41 21.09 0.07 55.87
CA ASP A 41 22.47 0.58 55.85
C ASP A 41 22.80 1.32 54.56
N ARG A 42 22.11 1.07 53.45
CA ARG A 42 22.27 1.79 52.17
C ARG A 42 21.72 3.22 52.23
N GLY A 43 20.82 3.54 53.14
CA GLY A 43 20.07 4.79 53.17
C GLY A 43 19.01 4.86 52.09
N GLU A 44 18.40 6.02 51.91
CA GLU A 44 17.37 6.23 50.90
C GLU A 44 17.95 6.33 49.49
N ASP A 45 17.43 5.53 48.55
CA ASP A 45 17.72 5.67 47.15
C ASP A 45 17.04 6.95 46.61
N ILE A 46 17.83 7.95 46.23
CA ILE A 46 17.31 9.19 45.65
C ILE A 46 17.21 8.97 44.11
N TYR A 47 15.97 8.96 43.62
CA TYR A 47 15.71 8.83 42.19
C TYR A 47 15.62 10.19 41.49
N ALA A 48 16.19 10.28 40.29
CA ALA A 48 15.91 11.38 39.37
C ALA A 48 14.45 11.30 38.84
N ALA A 49 13.93 12.42 38.36
CA ALA A 49 12.64 12.44 37.68
C ALA A 49 12.69 11.63 36.37
N LYS A 50 11.57 11.02 36.01
CA LYS A 50 11.39 10.39 34.68
C LYS A 50 11.04 11.46 33.62
N ALA A 51 11.24 11.14 32.37
CA ALA A 51 10.59 11.86 31.27
C ALA A 51 9.05 11.77 31.39
N ASP A 52 8.35 12.84 31.05
CA ASP A 52 6.88 12.91 31.13
C ASP A 52 6.24 12.04 30.07
N SER A 53 6.80 12.02 28.85
CA SER A 53 6.43 11.09 27.81
C SER A 53 7.61 10.79 26.87
N VAL A 54 7.57 9.64 26.23
CA VAL A 54 8.53 9.22 25.19
C VAL A 54 7.75 8.52 24.10
N ALA A 55 7.91 9.01 22.87
CA ALA A 55 7.29 8.43 21.69
C ALA A 55 8.35 7.95 20.69
N PRO A 56 8.37 6.67 20.31
CA PRO A 56 9.23 6.17 19.25
C PRO A 56 8.60 6.42 17.88
N HIS A 57 9.40 6.88 16.93
CA HIS A 57 9.04 7.07 15.52
C HIS A 57 9.94 6.18 14.67
N PRO A 58 9.42 5.05 14.17
CA PRO A 58 10.23 4.08 13.43
C PRO A 58 10.66 4.60 12.06
N GLY A 59 11.80 4.09 11.58
CA GLY A 59 12.33 4.42 10.26
C GLY A 59 13.13 3.27 9.66
N ARG A 60 13.86 3.57 8.58
CA ARG A 60 14.75 2.64 7.89
C ARG A 60 16.06 2.49 8.65
N ASN A 61 16.27 1.34 9.27
CA ASN A 61 17.45 1.03 10.10
C ASN A 61 17.71 2.06 11.20
N ARG A 62 16.62 2.73 11.66
CA ARG A 62 16.68 3.78 12.69
C ARG A 62 15.36 3.97 13.41
N VAL A 63 15.43 4.64 14.57
CA VAL A 63 14.25 5.10 15.33
C VAL A 63 14.55 6.51 15.84
N GLU A 64 13.64 7.45 15.63
CA GLU A 64 13.64 8.73 16.32
C GLU A 64 12.81 8.61 17.60
N PHE A 65 13.35 9.06 18.72
CA PHE A 65 12.61 9.20 19.96
C PHE A 65 12.30 10.67 20.23
N GLU A 66 11.04 10.97 20.47
CA GLU A 66 10.60 12.26 20.97
C GLU A 66 10.39 12.15 22.47
N VAL A 67 11.16 12.92 23.25
CA VAL A 67 11.21 12.89 24.72
C VAL A 67 10.67 14.21 25.24
N PHE A 68 9.54 14.18 25.96
CA PHE A 68 9.00 15.36 26.61
C PHE A 68 9.39 15.41 28.09
N VAL A 69 9.96 16.53 28.53
CA VAL A 69 10.51 16.75 29.86
C VAL A 69 9.98 18.06 30.45
N ARG A 70 9.37 17.99 31.63
CA ARG A 70 8.98 19.16 32.45
C ARG A 70 9.94 19.45 33.58
N SER A 71 10.70 18.45 34.02
CA SER A 71 11.62 18.61 35.16
C SER A 71 12.93 19.27 34.72
N GLN A 72 13.25 20.42 35.29
CA GLN A 72 14.54 21.11 35.06
C GLN A 72 15.76 20.36 35.63
N ARG A 73 15.52 19.36 36.47
CA ARG A 73 16.56 18.57 37.12
C ARG A 73 17.12 17.48 36.23
N ILE A 74 16.44 17.09 35.18
CA ILE A 74 16.93 16.11 34.20
C ILE A 74 17.97 16.77 33.32
N LYS A 75 19.15 16.15 33.20
CA LYS A 75 20.27 16.63 32.36
C LYS A 75 20.59 15.69 31.23
N THR A 76 20.32 14.40 31.40
CA THR A 76 20.61 13.39 30.40
C THR A 76 19.45 12.39 30.38
N ALA A 77 19.02 12.00 29.17
CA ALA A 77 18.16 10.86 28.92
C ALA A 77 18.98 9.79 28.20
N ARG A 78 19.25 8.68 28.88
CA ARG A 78 20.06 7.58 28.35
C ARG A 78 19.16 6.46 27.89
N PHE A 79 19.26 6.13 26.63
CA PHE A 79 18.60 4.98 26.00
C PHE A 79 19.51 3.77 26.09
N PHE A 80 18.96 2.63 26.49
CA PHE A 80 19.61 1.32 26.48
C PHE A 80 18.83 0.37 25.60
N TRP A 81 19.52 -0.52 24.90
CA TRP A 81 18.95 -1.64 24.15
C TRP A 81 19.88 -2.84 24.20
N ASN A 82 19.49 -3.98 23.61
CA ASN A 82 20.25 -5.22 23.64
C ASN A 82 20.65 -5.63 25.07
N ASP A 83 19.67 -5.65 25.99
CA ASP A 83 19.90 -5.99 27.41
C ASP A 83 21.01 -5.16 28.07
N TYR A 84 20.97 -3.84 27.87
CA TYR A 84 21.94 -2.84 28.36
C TYR A 84 23.36 -2.93 27.75
N GLN A 85 23.56 -3.76 26.71
CA GLN A 85 24.85 -3.86 26.04
C GLN A 85 25.18 -2.60 25.24
N ASP A 86 24.15 -1.97 24.68
CA ASP A 86 24.26 -0.74 23.92
C ASP A 86 23.56 0.41 24.62
N SER A 87 24.11 1.61 24.47
CA SER A 87 23.50 2.81 25.01
C SER A 87 23.84 4.06 24.20
N SER A 88 22.94 5.07 24.30
CA SER A 88 23.16 6.40 23.72
C SER A 88 22.51 7.47 24.56
N ASP A 89 23.18 8.60 24.68
CA ASP A 89 22.75 9.73 25.49
C ASP A 89 22.07 10.80 24.64
N LEU A 90 21.07 11.43 25.24
CA LEU A 90 20.44 12.65 24.80
C LEU A 90 20.63 13.70 25.91
N VAL A 91 21.32 14.78 25.59
CA VAL A 91 21.50 15.92 26.52
C VAL A 91 20.16 16.67 26.59
N ILE A 92 19.73 16.99 27.83
CA ILE A 92 18.49 17.71 28.10
C ILE A 92 18.85 19.09 28.68
N GLU A 93 18.56 20.13 27.94
CA GLU A 93 18.80 21.52 28.30
C GLU A 93 17.49 22.24 28.62
N GLY A 94 16.97 22.04 29.85
CA GLY A 94 15.74 22.69 30.30
C GLY A 94 14.50 21.82 30.16
N GLN A 95 13.38 22.45 29.82
CA GLN A 95 12.07 21.82 29.65
C GLN A 95 11.65 21.85 28.18
N GLY A 96 10.89 20.86 27.76
CA GLY A 96 10.35 20.81 26.37
C GLY A 96 10.45 19.45 25.74
N ILE A 97 10.37 19.45 24.42
CA ILE A 97 10.48 18.27 23.57
C ILE A 97 11.90 18.19 23.02
N PHE A 98 12.54 17.05 23.23
CA PHE A 98 13.87 16.74 22.74
C PHE A 98 13.81 15.53 21.83
N LYS A 99 14.65 15.50 20.79
CA LYS A 99 14.66 14.42 19.81
C LYS A 99 15.99 13.69 19.81
N LYS A 100 15.94 12.38 19.74
CA LYS A 100 17.10 11.50 19.63
C LYS A 100 16.90 10.51 18.49
N MET A 101 17.75 10.57 17.48
CA MET A 101 17.86 9.55 16.47
C MET A 101 18.86 8.47 16.90
N LEU A 102 18.42 7.21 16.85
CA LEU A 102 19.29 6.03 16.93
C LEU A 102 19.37 5.42 15.53
N GLU A 103 20.56 5.39 14.97
CA GLU A 103 20.83 4.92 13.61
C GLU A 103 21.57 3.57 13.61
N ASN A 104 21.70 2.96 12.43
CA ASN A 104 22.39 1.69 12.19
C ASN A 104 21.84 0.53 13.02
N LEU A 105 20.53 0.53 13.23
CA LEU A 105 19.82 -0.57 13.89
C LEU A 105 19.45 -1.63 12.86
N GLU A 106 19.57 -2.90 13.25
CA GLU A 106 19.09 -4.02 12.43
C GLU A 106 17.56 -3.99 12.32
N GLU A 107 17.05 -4.49 11.21
CA GLU A 107 15.61 -4.60 10.98
C GLU A 107 14.99 -5.66 11.89
N ARG A 108 14.40 -5.24 13.01
CA ARG A 108 13.67 -6.06 13.99
C ARG A 108 12.90 -5.21 14.98
N ARG A 109 12.14 -5.85 15.85
CA ARG A 109 11.57 -5.22 17.04
C ARG A 109 12.62 -5.10 18.13
N TYR A 110 12.72 -3.92 18.72
CA TYR A 110 13.55 -3.63 19.88
C TYR A 110 12.72 -3.30 21.10
N ILE A 111 13.28 -3.61 22.26
CA ILE A 111 12.86 -3.08 23.55
C ILE A 111 13.95 -2.11 24.01
N PHE A 112 13.56 -0.85 24.19
CA PHE A 112 14.43 0.19 24.71
C PHE A 112 14.06 0.50 26.15
N LYS A 113 15.06 0.85 26.95
CA LYS A 113 14.86 1.34 28.31
C LYS A 113 15.46 2.72 28.42
N LEU A 114 14.64 3.70 28.78
CA LEU A 114 15.07 5.07 29.01
C LEU A 114 15.26 5.32 30.48
N VAL A 115 16.45 5.80 30.86
CA VAL A 115 16.79 6.24 32.22
C VAL A 115 17.21 7.70 32.16
N CYS A 116 16.58 8.55 32.94
CA CYS A 116 16.97 9.95 33.11
C CYS A 116 18.00 10.08 34.24
N LEU A 117 18.98 11.01 34.06
CA LEU A 117 20.02 11.34 35.04
C LEU A 117 19.88 12.82 35.39
N ASP A 118 20.13 13.16 36.67
CA ASP A 118 20.23 14.54 37.17
C ASP A 118 21.71 14.97 37.32
N ASP A 119 21.93 16.23 37.76
CA ASP A 119 23.26 16.79 38.00
C ASP A 119 24.05 16.06 39.09
N PHE A 120 23.40 15.30 39.94
CA PHE A 120 24.04 14.57 41.06
C PHE A 120 24.38 13.12 40.69
N GLY A 121 24.02 12.69 39.45
CA GLY A 121 24.18 11.33 38.98
C GLY A 121 23.08 10.36 39.42
N ASN A 122 22.04 10.86 40.11
CA ASN A 122 20.90 10.03 40.44
C ASN A 122 20.19 9.57 39.15
N ARG A 123 19.62 8.36 39.18
CA ARG A 123 18.94 7.73 38.05
C ARG A 123 17.45 7.64 38.29
N SER A 124 16.68 7.84 37.25
CA SER A 124 15.24 7.53 37.33
C SER A 124 15.00 6.04 37.27
N LEU A 125 13.79 5.62 37.66
CA LEU A 125 13.32 4.29 37.28
C LEU A 125 13.23 4.22 35.73
N PRO A 126 13.56 3.07 35.11
CA PRO A 126 13.54 2.92 33.67
C PRO A 126 12.12 3.04 33.12
N VAL A 127 11.99 3.68 31.95
CA VAL A 127 10.78 3.65 31.12
C VAL A 127 11.05 2.68 29.99
N GLU A 128 10.24 1.62 29.90
CA GLU A 128 10.37 0.62 28.83
C GLU A 128 9.50 0.99 27.64
N LEU A 129 10.07 0.89 26.44
CA LEU A 129 9.46 1.24 25.15
C LEU A 129 9.72 0.13 24.16
N SER A 130 8.78 -0.12 23.26
CA SER A 130 9.04 -1.01 22.13
C SER A 130 8.91 -0.23 20.82
N ALA A 131 9.82 -0.49 19.89
CA ALA A 131 9.76 0.04 18.54
C ALA A 131 10.16 -1.02 17.52
N ASN A 132 9.50 -0.99 16.35
CA ASN A 132 9.96 -1.76 15.21
C ASN A 132 10.96 -0.91 14.43
N VAL A 133 12.03 -1.54 13.98
CA VAL A 133 12.95 -0.97 12.99
C VAL A 133 12.66 -1.68 11.68
N TYR A 134 12.41 -0.91 10.64
CA TYR A 134 12.13 -1.42 9.30
C TYR A 134 13.38 -1.31 8.43
N GLY A 135 13.42 -2.07 7.33
CA GLY A 135 14.56 -2.09 6.43
C GLY A 135 14.22 -2.75 5.09
N GLU A 136 15.19 -3.45 4.53
CA GLU A 136 15.05 -4.07 3.21
C GLU A 136 14.09 -5.27 3.20
N ARG A 137 13.99 -6.03 4.30
CA ARG A 137 13.04 -7.14 4.39
C ARG A 137 11.59 -6.65 4.36
N TYR A 138 11.30 -5.55 5.06
CA TYR A 138 10.00 -4.92 4.99
C TYR A 138 9.73 -4.41 3.56
N GLN A 139 10.68 -3.70 2.96
CA GLN A 139 10.53 -3.17 1.61
C GLN A 139 10.32 -4.26 0.56
N ALA A 140 11.02 -5.39 0.66
CA ALA A 140 10.90 -6.51 -0.27
C ALA A 140 9.52 -7.21 -0.25
N GLN A 141 8.71 -6.98 0.79
CA GLN A 141 7.35 -7.52 0.92
C GLN A 141 6.27 -6.59 0.37
N LEU A 142 6.63 -5.35 0.01
CA LEU A 142 5.67 -4.36 -0.47
C LEU A 142 5.19 -4.72 -1.88
N VAL A 143 3.91 -4.47 -2.13
CA VAL A 143 3.25 -4.78 -3.41
C VAL A 143 2.82 -3.47 -4.07
N SER A 144 3.08 -3.31 -5.36
CA SER A 144 2.57 -2.17 -6.10
C SER A 144 1.04 -2.25 -6.19
N ARG A 145 0.36 -1.10 -6.00
CA ARG A 145 -1.05 -0.99 -6.34
C ARG A 145 -1.22 -1.27 -7.82
N SER A 146 -2.17 -2.11 -8.19
CA SER A 146 -2.39 -2.45 -9.59
C SER A 146 -3.00 -1.29 -10.36
N VAL A 147 -2.68 -1.19 -11.66
CA VAL A 147 -3.42 -0.36 -12.61
C VAL A 147 -4.56 -1.19 -13.16
N GLY A 148 -5.79 -0.67 -13.06
CA GLY A 148 -6.97 -1.28 -13.67
C GLY A 148 -7.05 -0.97 -15.16
N SER A 149 -6.93 0.32 -15.50
CA SER A 149 -6.88 0.80 -16.89
C SER A 149 -6.22 2.17 -16.96
N THR A 150 -5.77 2.54 -18.14
CA THR A 150 -5.28 3.90 -18.43
C THR A 150 -5.90 4.37 -19.74
N SER A 151 -6.48 5.57 -19.73
CA SER A 151 -7.08 6.18 -20.92
C SER A 151 -6.45 7.54 -21.24
N ILE A 152 -6.49 7.92 -22.51
CA ILE A 152 -6.10 9.24 -23.00
C ILE A 152 -7.26 9.81 -23.83
N ASP A 153 -7.71 11.02 -23.49
CA ASP A 153 -8.76 11.72 -24.23
C ASP A 153 -8.19 12.52 -25.42
N VAL A 154 -9.08 13.15 -26.21
CA VAL A 154 -8.69 13.92 -27.40
C VAL A 154 -7.86 15.16 -27.07
N GLN A 155 -7.91 15.67 -25.84
CA GLN A 155 -7.09 16.79 -25.34
C GLN A 155 -5.70 16.33 -24.86
N GLY A 156 -5.41 15.02 -24.86
CA GLY A 156 -4.16 14.47 -24.35
C GLY A 156 -4.10 14.30 -22.84
N LYS A 157 -5.25 14.44 -22.15
CA LYS A 157 -5.34 14.19 -20.71
C LYS A 157 -5.35 12.68 -20.46
N VAL A 158 -4.40 12.22 -19.66
CA VAL A 158 -4.30 10.82 -19.24
C VAL A 158 -5.02 10.63 -17.92
N THR A 159 -5.87 9.62 -17.85
CA THR A 159 -6.53 9.17 -16.62
C THR A 159 -6.11 7.73 -16.32
N ILE A 160 -5.47 7.53 -15.17
CA ILE A 160 -5.09 6.21 -14.67
C ILE A 160 -6.16 5.79 -13.64
N HIS A 161 -6.82 4.67 -13.88
CA HIS A 161 -7.74 4.04 -12.94
C HIS A 161 -6.98 2.98 -12.16
N TRP A 162 -6.88 3.17 -10.86
CA TRP A 162 -6.19 2.24 -9.98
C TRP A 162 -7.11 1.07 -9.58
N GLY A 163 -6.53 -0.10 -9.39
CA GLY A 163 -7.17 -1.21 -8.72
C GLY A 163 -7.47 -0.94 -7.25
N SER A 164 -7.81 -1.96 -6.49
CA SER A 164 -8.09 -1.83 -5.06
C SER A 164 -6.94 -1.16 -4.31
N ALA A 165 -7.29 -0.35 -3.31
CA ALA A 165 -6.30 0.22 -2.40
C ALA A 165 -5.53 -0.89 -1.67
N VAL A 166 -4.26 -0.62 -1.36
CA VAL A 166 -3.37 -1.55 -0.66
C VAL A 166 -3.12 -1.01 0.75
N ASP A 167 -3.26 -1.87 1.75
CA ASP A 167 -3.08 -1.49 3.15
C ASP A 167 -1.67 -0.94 3.41
N GLY A 168 -1.58 0.16 4.15
CA GLY A 168 -0.33 0.83 4.48
C GLY A 168 0.25 1.70 3.37
N ALA A 169 -0.32 1.68 2.15
CA ALA A 169 0.05 2.61 1.09
C ALA A 169 -0.45 4.01 1.41
N VAL A 170 0.41 5.02 1.25
CA VAL A 170 0.08 6.43 1.53
C VAL A 170 0.05 7.28 0.28
N ALA A 171 0.79 6.90 -0.76
CA ALA A 171 0.82 7.61 -2.03
C ALA A 171 1.20 6.66 -3.20
N ILE A 172 0.97 7.16 -4.41
CA ILE A 172 1.48 6.58 -5.66
C ILE A 172 2.29 7.66 -6.36
N GLU A 173 3.51 7.35 -6.73
CA GLU A 173 4.34 8.21 -7.55
C GLU A 173 4.29 7.72 -9.00
N VAL A 174 3.95 8.65 -9.90
CA VAL A 174 3.93 8.42 -11.36
C VAL A 174 5.02 9.26 -12.00
N LYS A 175 5.90 8.58 -12.72
CA LYS A 175 6.98 9.18 -13.48
C LYS A 175 6.64 9.14 -14.97
N TYR A 176 6.63 10.27 -15.63
CA TYR A 176 6.24 10.40 -17.02
C TYR A 176 7.03 11.51 -17.73
N THR A 177 6.86 11.64 -19.05
CA THR A 177 7.42 12.73 -19.84
C THR A 177 6.31 13.76 -20.13
N ASP A 178 6.58 15.04 -19.88
CA ASP A 178 5.62 16.12 -20.17
C ASP A 178 5.65 16.53 -21.67
N LEU A 179 4.69 17.36 -22.08
CA LEU A 179 4.58 17.87 -23.44
C LEU A 179 5.84 18.63 -23.90
N ALA A 180 6.62 19.19 -22.99
CA ALA A 180 7.88 19.87 -23.29
C ALA A 180 9.08 18.90 -23.42
N GLY A 181 8.88 17.61 -23.13
CA GLY A 181 9.92 16.58 -23.19
C GLY A 181 10.69 16.40 -21.88
N ASN A 182 10.27 17.00 -20.78
CA ASN A 182 10.94 16.85 -19.49
C ASN A 182 10.38 15.65 -18.72
N SER A 183 11.26 14.94 -18.00
CA SER A 183 10.83 13.91 -17.05
C SER A 183 10.19 14.56 -15.83
N LYS A 184 8.99 14.15 -15.47
CA LYS A 184 8.24 14.59 -14.29
C LYS A 184 7.93 13.44 -13.36
N LEU A 185 7.85 13.78 -12.07
CA LEU A 185 7.36 12.91 -11.01
C LEU A 185 6.16 13.59 -10.36
N GLN A 186 5.00 12.95 -10.41
CA GLN A 186 3.79 13.44 -9.76
C GLN A 186 3.32 12.42 -8.71
N THR A 187 2.88 12.93 -7.56
CA THR A 187 2.44 12.11 -6.43
C THR A 187 0.93 12.24 -6.26
N PHE A 188 0.26 11.11 -6.11
CA PHE A 188 -1.18 10.99 -5.89
C PHE A 188 -1.45 10.28 -4.57
N PRO A 189 -2.48 10.66 -3.79
CA PRO A 189 -2.90 9.91 -2.61
C PRO A 189 -3.26 8.46 -2.95
N ALA A 190 -2.84 7.51 -2.09
CA ALA A 190 -3.05 6.09 -2.35
C ALA A 190 -4.50 5.62 -2.20
N ASP A 191 -5.39 6.42 -1.61
CA ASP A 191 -6.82 6.14 -1.44
C ASP A 191 -7.66 6.60 -2.64
N GLN A 192 -7.12 7.48 -3.49
CA GLN A 192 -7.85 7.94 -4.68
C GLN A 192 -7.98 6.82 -5.72
N PRO A 193 -9.18 6.66 -6.32
CA PRO A 193 -9.40 5.64 -7.36
C PRO A 193 -8.74 5.98 -8.68
N THR A 194 -8.42 7.26 -8.93
CA THR A 194 -7.87 7.75 -10.20
C THR A 194 -6.74 8.74 -10.00
N ALA A 195 -5.84 8.79 -10.97
CA ALA A 195 -4.86 9.84 -11.14
C ALA A 195 -5.04 10.51 -12.51
N VAL A 196 -4.94 11.84 -12.56
CA VAL A 196 -5.13 12.63 -13.79
C VAL A 196 -3.88 13.42 -14.10
N ILE A 197 -3.37 13.27 -15.33
CA ILE A 197 -2.19 13.97 -15.85
C ILE A 197 -2.62 14.75 -17.09
N THR A 198 -2.40 16.06 -17.10
CA THR A 198 -2.88 16.96 -18.17
C THR A 198 -1.81 17.44 -19.13
N ASP A 199 -0.55 17.17 -18.85
CA ASP A 199 0.60 17.55 -19.65
C ASP A 199 1.42 16.34 -20.11
N PHE A 200 0.79 15.18 -20.20
CA PHE A 200 1.42 13.93 -20.64
C PHE A 200 1.77 13.99 -22.13
N LYS A 201 3.00 13.57 -22.48
CA LYS A 201 3.44 13.43 -23.87
C LYS A 201 2.89 12.14 -24.47
N PRO A 202 1.99 12.18 -25.46
CA PRO A 202 1.18 11.03 -25.89
C PRO A 202 1.97 9.81 -26.38
N ASP A 203 3.16 10.01 -26.96
CA ASP A 203 4.01 8.95 -27.55
C ASP A 203 4.97 8.29 -26.53
N MET A 204 4.80 8.62 -25.25
CA MET A 204 5.66 8.11 -24.19
C MET A 204 4.84 7.25 -23.21
N GLY A 205 5.50 6.25 -22.65
CA GLY A 205 4.94 5.49 -21.54
C GLY A 205 5.09 6.22 -20.20
N TYR A 206 4.60 5.60 -19.14
CA TYR A 206 4.83 6.03 -17.77
C TYR A 206 5.26 4.86 -16.91
N GLU A 207 5.93 5.18 -15.81
CA GLU A 207 6.27 4.25 -14.75
C GLU A 207 5.63 4.72 -13.45
N TYR A 208 5.31 3.79 -12.56
CA TYR A 208 4.74 4.13 -11.26
C TYR A 208 5.27 3.24 -10.16
N ARG A 209 5.21 3.73 -8.92
CA ARG A 209 5.51 2.97 -7.72
C ARG A 209 4.57 3.36 -6.59
N THR A 210 4.40 2.46 -5.63
CA THR A 210 3.58 2.71 -4.44
C THR A 210 4.47 3.08 -3.27
N VAL A 211 4.06 4.12 -2.55
CA VAL A 211 4.75 4.67 -1.37
C VAL A 211 4.05 4.19 -0.12
N TYR A 212 4.83 3.68 0.82
CA TYR A 212 4.34 3.12 2.08
C TYR A 212 4.92 3.86 3.28
N LYS A 213 4.13 3.93 4.35
CA LYS A 213 4.60 4.20 5.70
C LYS A 213 4.17 3.05 6.60
N PRO A 214 5.09 2.43 7.36
CA PRO A 214 4.73 1.33 8.27
C PRO A 214 3.68 1.70 9.31
N ASP A 215 3.70 2.95 9.76
CA ASP A 215 2.68 3.60 10.57
C ASP A 215 2.68 5.12 10.35
N SER A 216 1.69 5.82 10.91
CA SER A 216 1.52 7.27 10.74
C SER A 216 2.66 8.11 11.34
N THR A 217 3.42 7.54 12.28
CA THR A 217 4.51 8.22 12.99
C THR A 217 5.88 7.96 12.36
N SER A 218 5.95 7.06 11.37
CA SER A 218 7.20 6.69 10.71
C SER A 218 7.92 7.89 10.11
N VAL A 219 9.22 8.01 10.41
CA VAL A 219 10.07 9.08 9.89
C VAL A 219 10.49 8.85 8.44
N ASP A 220 10.42 7.61 7.97
CA ASP A 220 10.79 7.24 6.61
C ASP A 220 9.61 6.66 5.83
N SER A 221 9.66 6.87 4.52
CA SER A 221 8.81 6.18 3.55
C SER A 221 9.57 5.04 2.88
N PHE A 222 8.82 4.01 2.48
CA PHE A 222 9.30 2.85 1.76
C PHE A 222 8.60 2.78 0.40
N PHE A 223 9.24 2.19 -0.58
CA PHE A 223 8.79 2.22 -1.96
C PHE A 223 8.84 0.83 -2.57
N THR A 224 7.86 0.54 -3.42
CA THR A 224 8.03 -0.57 -4.37
C THR A 224 8.99 -0.16 -5.48
N ASP A 225 9.48 -1.11 -6.25
CA ASP A 225 10.18 -0.78 -7.49
C ASP A 225 9.23 -0.10 -8.47
N TYR A 226 9.78 0.66 -9.43
CA TYR A 226 9.00 1.22 -10.52
C TYR A 226 8.51 0.10 -11.44
N ALA A 227 7.22 0.08 -11.68
CA ALA A 227 6.56 -0.79 -12.65
C ALA A 227 6.15 0.04 -13.88
N PRO A 228 6.20 -0.53 -15.09
CA PRO A 228 5.63 0.14 -16.27
C PRO A 228 4.11 0.27 -16.12
N GLY A 229 3.58 1.38 -16.63
CA GLY A 229 2.14 1.55 -16.79
C GLY A 229 1.55 0.65 -17.88
N THR A 230 0.22 0.57 -17.91
CA THR A 230 -0.49 -0.13 -18.99
C THR A 230 -0.52 0.71 -20.26
N LEU A 231 -0.79 0.07 -21.40
CA LEU A 231 -1.10 0.78 -22.64
C LEU A 231 -2.28 1.74 -22.44
N LEU A 232 -2.21 2.90 -23.09
CA LEU A 232 -3.28 3.87 -23.07
C LEU A 232 -4.43 3.38 -23.96
N SER A 233 -5.60 3.18 -23.39
CA SER A 233 -6.83 3.05 -24.18
C SER A 233 -7.29 4.44 -24.63
N PHE A 234 -7.72 4.58 -25.88
CA PHE A 234 -8.26 5.84 -26.35
C PHE A 234 -9.68 6.01 -25.80
N ASP A 235 -9.92 7.16 -25.17
CA ASP A 235 -11.25 7.52 -24.67
C ASP A 235 -12.22 7.65 -25.84
N LYS A 236 -13.43 7.09 -25.69
CA LYS A 236 -14.42 6.99 -26.76
C LYS A 236 -15.45 8.11 -26.77
N THR A 237 -15.35 9.08 -25.84
CA THR A 237 -16.33 10.16 -25.70
C THR A 237 -16.58 10.92 -27.00
N ASP A 238 -15.53 11.11 -27.81
CA ASP A 238 -15.59 11.82 -29.08
C ASP A 238 -15.53 10.88 -30.30
N TRP A 239 -15.74 9.56 -30.08
CA TRP A 239 -15.79 8.60 -31.18
C TRP A 239 -17.16 8.65 -31.88
N HIS A 240 -17.13 8.53 -33.19
CA HIS A 240 -18.35 8.50 -34.02
C HIS A 240 -18.27 7.41 -35.08
N ILE A 241 -19.38 6.71 -35.30
CA ILE A 241 -19.55 5.82 -36.44
C ILE A 241 -19.79 6.70 -37.68
N VAL A 242 -18.91 6.61 -38.66
CA VAL A 242 -19.01 7.41 -39.90
C VAL A 242 -19.45 6.58 -41.10
N ASP A 243 -19.33 5.26 -41.06
CA ASP A 243 -19.78 4.32 -42.07
C ASP A 243 -19.96 2.92 -41.49
N PHE A 244 -20.95 2.15 -41.97
CA PHE A 244 -21.14 0.77 -41.59
C PHE A 244 -21.92 -0.01 -42.64
N SER A 245 -21.78 -1.35 -42.69
CA SER A 245 -22.40 -2.21 -43.68
C SER A 245 -23.92 -2.35 -43.50
N SER A 246 -24.38 -2.63 -42.29
CA SER A 246 -25.77 -2.80 -41.94
C SER A 246 -26.00 -2.87 -40.45
N GLN A 247 -27.27 -2.65 -40.01
CA GLN A 247 -27.71 -2.97 -38.66
C GLN A 247 -29.16 -3.54 -38.70
N HIS A 248 -29.47 -4.41 -37.73
CA HIS A 248 -30.81 -4.90 -37.52
C HIS A 248 -31.67 -3.82 -36.86
N GLY A 249 -32.99 -3.90 -37.06
CA GLY A 249 -33.92 -2.91 -36.47
C GLY A 249 -33.91 -2.89 -34.96
N GLY A 250 -34.20 -1.70 -34.41
CA GLY A 250 -34.25 -1.45 -32.96
C GLY A 250 -32.92 -0.89 -32.37
N ALA A 251 -33.04 -0.02 -31.36
CA ALA A 251 -31.91 0.65 -30.74
C ALA A 251 -30.91 -0.33 -30.12
N ASP A 252 -31.36 -1.45 -29.58
CA ASP A 252 -30.55 -2.50 -28.98
C ASP A 252 -29.58 -3.18 -29.98
N ASN A 253 -29.78 -2.95 -31.30
CA ASN A 253 -28.98 -3.53 -32.35
C ASN A 253 -28.12 -2.49 -33.10
N SER A 254 -28.13 -1.22 -32.61
CA SER A 254 -27.42 -0.11 -33.26
C SER A 254 -25.93 -0.37 -33.34
N VAL A 255 -25.34 0.08 -34.44
CA VAL A 255 -23.86 0.08 -34.59
C VAL A 255 -23.18 0.99 -33.60
N ASP A 256 -23.86 2.02 -33.06
CA ASP A 256 -23.31 2.90 -32.01
C ASP A 256 -23.01 2.15 -30.72
N ASN A 257 -23.70 1.06 -30.45
CA ASN A 257 -23.44 0.18 -29.30
C ASN A 257 -22.08 -0.51 -29.39
N PHE A 258 -21.42 -0.48 -30.55
CA PHE A 258 -20.09 -1.07 -30.74
C PHE A 258 -18.95 -0.20 -30.16
N ILE A 259 -19.25 1.05 -29.79
CA ILE A 259 -18.28 2.01 -29.22
C ILE A 259 -18.80 2.68 -27.93
N ASP A 260 -19.85 2.15 -27.31
CA ASP A 260 -20.50 2.77 -26.13
C ASP A 260 -19.79 2.52 -24.78
N GLY A 261 -18.69 1.76 -24.81
CA GLY A 261 -17.86 1.47 -23.65
C GLY A 261 -18.32 0.25 -22.84
N THR A 262 -19.26 -0.54 -23.35
CA THR A 262 -19.73 -1.76 -22.68
C THR A 262 -20.01 -2.91 -23.64
N PHE A 263 -19.56 -4.09 -23.31
CA PHE A 263 -19.90 -5.32 -24.04
C PHE A 263 -21.26 -5.92 -23.64
N LYS A 264 -22.06 -5.21 -22.80
CA LYS A 264 -23.43 -5.62 -22.40
C LYS A 264 -24.49 -5.14 -23.36
N THR A 265 -24.14 -4.32 -24.33
CA THR A 265 -24.91 -3.89 -25.48
C THR A 265 -24.45 -4.64 -26.73
N ARG A 266 -25.02 -4.39 -27.87
CA ARG A 266 -24.58 -5.04 -29.11
C ARG A 266 -24.73 -4.19 -30.34
N TRP A 267 -23.87 -4.39 -31.33
CA TRP A 267 -24.11 -4.17 -32.73
C TRP A 267 -24.54 -5.49 -33.38
N HIS A 268 -25.74 -5.54 -33.96
CA HIS A 268 -26.22 -6.67 -34.72
C HIS A 268 -26.41 -6.25 -36.19
N SER A 269 -25.62 -6.82 -37.12
CA SER A 269 -25.82 -6.59 -38.56
C SER A 269 -27.18 -7.14 -39.02
N LEU A 270 -27.67 -6.70 -40.17
CA LEU A 270 -29.02 -7.07 -40.64
C LEU A 270 -29.18 -8.59 -40.78
N ALA A 271 -30.04 -9.19 -39.99
CA ALA A 271 -30.41 -10.59 -40.12
C ALA A 271 -31.33 -10.81 -41.32
N GLY A 272 -31.07 -11.87 -42.11
CA GLY A 272 -31.92 -12.28 -43.25
C GLY A 272 -31.79 -11.45 -44.52
N GLY A 273 -30.81 -10.51 -44.58
CA GLY A 273 -30.62 -9.65 -45.74
C GLY A 273 -29.19 -9.15 -45.95
N SER A 274 -28.24 -9.65 -45.19
CA SER A 274 -26.85 -9.30 -45.31
C SER A 274 -25.95 -10.53 -45.38
N SER A 275 -24.70 -10.33 -45.74
CA SER A 275 -23.66 -11.37 -45.75
C SER A 275 -22.29 -10.75 -45.44
N TYR A 276 -21.40 -11.56 -44.97
CA TYR A 276 -19.99 -11.13 -44.81
C TYR A 276 -19.39 -10.60 -46.11
N PRO A 277 -18.49 -9.62 -46.09
CA PRO A 277 -17.94 -8.97 -44.88
C PRO A 277 -18.87 -7.89 -44.27
N HIS A 278 -18.90 -7.80 -42.93
CA HIS A 278 -19.55 -6.70 -42.25
C HIS A 278 -18.51 -5.71 -41.73
N HIS A 279 -18.80 -4.40 -41.77
CA HIS A 279 -17.84 -3.40 -41.33
C HIS A 279 -18.49 -2.25 -40.57
N ALA A 280 -17.71 -1.63 -39.69
CA ALA A 280 -17.96 -0.32 -39.09
C ALA A 280 -16.68 0.51 -39.17
N THR A 281 -16.82 1.78 -39.55
CA THR A 281 -15.76 2.76 -39.61
C THR A 281 -15.95 3.79 -38.53
N ILE A 282 -14.92 3.97 -37.73
CA ILE A 282 -14.92 4.82 -36.53
C ILE A 282 -13.99 6.01 -36.78
N ASP A 283 -14.49 7.22 -36.55
CA ASP A 283 -13.70 8.44 -36.39
C ASP A 283 -13.33 8.60 -34.89
N MET A 284 -12.06 8.60 -34.54
CA MET A 284 -11.57 8.80 -33.18
C MET A 284 -11.41 10.30 -32.79
N GLY A 285 -11.79 11.23 -33.70
CA GLY A 285 -11.71 12.66 -33.48
C GLY A 285 -10.34 13.27 -33.71
N VAL A 286 -9.27 12.54 -33.40
CA VAL A 286 -7.87 12.97 -33.54
C VAL A 286 -6.98 11.86 -34.11
N VAL A 287 -5.82 12.24 -34.64
CA VAL A 287 -4.80 11.27 -35.06
C VAL A 287 -4.15 10.64 -33.84
N ARG A 288 -4.06 9.29 -33.85
CA ARG A 288 -3.41 8.47 -32.82
C ARG A 288 -2.38 7.54 -33.45
N THR A 289 -1.35 7.19 -32.69
CA THR A 289 -0.46 6.08 -33.02
C THR A 289 -1.03 4.81 -32.39
N ILE A 290 -1.61 3.97 -33.22
CA ILE A 290 -2.28 2.73 -32.79
C ILE A 290 -1.25 1.60 -32.76
N THR A 291 -1.21 0.86 -31.65
CA THR A 291 -0.34 -0.31 -31.46
C THR A 291 -1.13 -1.59 -31.29
N GLN A 292 -2.40 -1.49 -30.89
CA GLN A 292 -3.25 -2.63 -30.57
C GLN A 292 -4.72 -2.27 -30.70
N PHE A 293 -5.55 -3.23 -31.06
CA PHE A 293 -7.01 -3.17 -30.94
C PHE A 293 -7.50 -4.17 -29.90
N GLY A 294 -8.67 -3.89 -29.32
CA GLY A 294 -9.44 -4.79 -28.50
C GLY A 294 -10.83 -5.03 -29.11
N ALA A 295 -11.37 -6.22 -28.97
CA ALA A 295 -12.76 -6.51 -29.36
C ALA A 295 -13.39 -7.54 -28.43
N TRP A 296 -14.71 -7.42 -28.21
CA TRP A 296 -15.49 -8.29 -27.31
C TRP A 296 -16.70 -8.89 -28.03
N ILE A 297 -17.03 -10.13 -27.66
CA ILE A 297 -18.39 -10.63 -27.88
C ILE A 297 -19.33 -9.94 -26.88
N THR A 298 -20.62 -9.85 -27.22
CA THR A 298 -21.61 -9.31 -26.27
C THR A 298 -22.16 -10.39 -25.34
N THR A 299 -22.58 -9.98 -24.14
CA THR A 299 -23.40 -10.80 -23.24
C THR A 299 -24.87 -10.40 -23.28
N PHE A 300 -25.29 -9.48 -24.17
CA PHE A 300 -26.66 -9.09 -24.38
C PHE A 300 -27.47 -10.30 -24.82
N ASP A 301 -28.64 -10.53 -24.23
CA ASP A 301 -29.53 -11.68 -24.44
C ASP A 301 -28.95 -13.09 -24.18
N SER A 302 -27.64 -13.21 -23.84
CA SER A 302 -26.98 -14.50 -23.68
C SER A 302 -26.05 -14.55 -22.43
N PRO A 303 -26.45 -14.01 -21.25
CA PRO A 303 -25.65 -14.11 -20.05
C PRO A 303 -25.71 -15.55 -19.47
N PRO A 304 -24.62 -16.12 -18.94
CA PRO A 304 -23.27 -15.55 -18.91
C PRO A 304 -22.41 -15.89 -20.14
N ASP A 305 -22.87 -16.73 -21.05
CA ASP A 305 -22.03 -17.42 -22.06
C ASP A 305 -21.61 -16.53 -23.23
N GLY A 306 -22.33 -15.42 -23.47
CA GLY A 306 -22.11 -14.54 -24.60
C GLY A 306 -22.77 -14.97 -25.90
N ASP A 307 -22.85 -14.06 -26.87
CA ASP A 307 -23.46 -14.31 -28.18
C ASP A 307 -22.42 -14.86 -29.17
N HIS A 308 -22.56 -16.12 -29.54
CA HIS A 308 -21.63 -16.84 -30.41
C HIS A 308 -21.81 -16.58 -31.90
N ARG A 309 -22.64 -15.61 -32.29
CA ARG A 309 -22.76 -15.13 -33.68
C ARG A 309 -21.70 -14.11 -34.07
N ALA A 310 -20.72 -13.86 -33.16
CA ALA A 310 -19.53 -13.09 -33.48
C ALA A 310 -18.74 -13.76 -34.63
N PRO A 311 -17.90 -13.00 -35.36
CA PRO A 311 -17.08 -13.53 -36.46
C PRO A 311 -16.03 -14.53 -35.97
N ASP A 312 -15.57 -15.41 -36.87
CA ASP A 312 -14.38 -16.27 -36.65
C ASP A 312 -13.09 -15.57 -37.11
N LYS A 313 -13.23 -14.63 -38.05
CA LYS A 313 -12.10 -13.81 -38.53
C LYS A 313 -12.51 -12.35 -38.63
N ILE A 314 -11.58 -11.50 -38.20
CA ILE A 314 -11.71 -10.05 -38.24
C ILE A 314 -10.51 -9.41 -38.91
N LYS A 315 -10.65 -8.15 -39.30
CA LYS A 315 -9.60 -7.33 -39.91
C LYS A 315 -9.72 -5.91 -39.40
N PHE A 316 -8.59 -5.24 -39.29
CA PHE A 316 -8.54 -3.80 -39.01
C PHE A 316 -7.84 -3.07 -40.16
N LEU A 317 -8.39 -1.92 -40.53
CA LEU A 317 -7.75 -0.97 -41.43
C LEU A 317 -7.67 0.40 -40.71
N VAL A 318 -6.66 1.18 -41.02
CA VAL A 318 -6.41 2.50 -40.43
C VAL A 318 -6.22 3.54 -41.53
N SER A 319 -6.74 4.76 -41.30
CA SER A 319 -6.66 5.88 -42.23
C SER A 319 -6.47 7.21 -41.53
N LEU A 320 -5.75 8.13 -42.16
CA LEU A 320 -5.63 9.52 -41.70
C LEU A 320 -6.81 10.40 -42.19
N ASP A 321 -7.39 10.08 -43.35
CA ASP A 321 -8.31 10.94 -44.07
C ASP A 321 -9.65 10.27 -44.47
N ASN A 322 -9.87 9.03 -44.03
CA ASN A 322 -11.03 8.18 -44.42
C ASN A 322 -11.12 7.86 -45.92
N VAL A 323 -10.03 8.07 -46.68
CA VAL A 323 -9.95 7.81 -48.11
C VAL A 323 -8.90 6.76 -48.42
N VAL A 324 -7.66 6.98 -47.94
CA VAL A 324 -6.57 6.04 -48.09
C VAL A 324 -6.42 5.17 -46.85
N TRP A 325 -6.46 3.85 -47.05
CA TRP A 325 -6.49 2.87 -45.99
C TRP A 325 -5.25 1.99 -45.95
N THR A 326 -4.65 1.84 -44.79
CA THR A 326 -3.63 0.84 -44.50
C THR A 326 -4.29 -0.39 -43.91
N ASP A 327 -4.14 -1.53 -44.60
CA ASP A 327 -4.62 -2.84 -44.14
C ASP A 327 -3.63 -3.42 -43.12
N LEU A 328 -4.07 -3.73 -41.92
CA LEU A 328 -3.26 -4.26 -40.83
C LEU A 328 -3.26 -5.79 -40.74
N GLY A 329 -3.97 -6.44 -41.69
CA GLY A 329 -4.07 -7.90 -41.78
C GLY A 329 -5.32 -8.49 -41.09
N GLU A 330 -5.45 -9.79 -41.26
CA GLU A 330 -6.54 -10.57 -40.68
C GLU A 330 -6.10 -11.23 -39.38
N PHE A 331 -7.04 -11.30 -38.42
CA PHE A 331 -6.86 -11.93 -37.12
C PHE A 331 -7.93 -12.99 -36.91
N ASN A 332 -7.56 -14.10 -36.26
CA ASN A 332 -8.53 -15.06 -35.76
C ASN A 332 -9.23 -14.48 -34.52
N PHE A 333 -10.54 -14.55 -34.48
CA PHE A 333 -11.36 -14.12 -33.34
C PHE A 333 -12.05 -15.34 -32.71
N ASN A 334 -11.90 -15.50 -31.42
CA ASN A 334 -12.53 -16.59 -30.69
C ASN A 334 -13.91 -16.17 -30.18
N ARG A 335 -14.96 -16.47 -30.95
CA ARG A 335 -16.36 -16.16 -30.62
C ARG A 335 -16.92 -16.85 -29.35
N PHE A 336 -16.14 -17.70 -28.69
CA PHE A 336 -16.50 -18.38 -27.44
C PHE A 336 -15.76 -17.82 -26.21
N LEU A 337 -14.85 -16.87 -26.40
CA LEU A 337 -14.07 -16.29 -25.31
C LEU A 337 -14.78 -15.04 -24.80
N LEU A 338 -15.22 -15.09 -23.52
CA LEU A 338 -15.67 -13.91 -22.80
C LEU A 338 -14.48 -13.01 -22.44
N GLY A 339 -14.71 -11.71 -22.49
CA GLY A 339 -13.68 -10.71 -22.20
C GLY A 339 -13.04 -10.14 -23.48
N GLU A 340 -12.09 -9.25 -23.23
CA GLU A 340 -11.37 -8.60 -24.31
C GLU A 340 -10.42 -9.56 -25.01
N GLN A 341 -10.46 -9.57 -26.31
CA GLN A 341 -9.44 -10.18 -27.15
C GLN A 341 -8.59 -9.06 -27.78
N THR A 342 -7.30 -9.13 -27.61
CA THR A 342 -6.39 -8.07 -28.06
C THR A 342 -5.61 -8.48 -29.30
N PHE A 343 -5.43 -7.53 -30.21
CA PHE A 343 -4.81 -7.73 -31.54
C PHE A 343 -3.71 -6.71 -31.71
N VAL A 344 -2.47 -7.17 -31.52
CA VAL A 344 -1.27 -6.31 -31.73
C VAL A 344 -1.08 -6.10 -33.22
N VAL A 345 -0.95 -4.83 -33.63
CA VAL A 345 -0.70 -4.52 -35.05
C VAL A 345 0.76 -4.79 -35.41
N PRO A 346 1.06 -5.25 -36.62
CA PRO A 346 2.43 -5.64 -37.03
C PRO A 346 3.47 -4.50 -36.95
N ALA A 347 2.99 -3.25 -37.14
CA ALA A 347 3.76 -2.03 -36.95
C ALA A 347 2.82 -0.95 -36.44
N SER A 348 3.28 -0.12 -35.50
CA SER A 348 2.50 1.02 -35.04
C SER A 348 2.11 1.91 -36.20
N THR A 349 0.84 2.25 -36.33
CA THR A 349 0.29 2.98 -37.47
C THR A 349 -0.47 4.20 -37.00
N GLN A 350 -0.24 5.35 -37.64
CA GLN A 350 -0.98 6.57 -37.36
C GLN A 350 -2.31 6.59 -38.10
N GLY A 351 -3.38 6.96 -37.41
CA GLY A 351 -4.70 7.14 -38.01
C GLY A 351 -5.64 7.95 -37.11
N ARG A 352 -6.56 8.64 -37.73
CA ARG A 352 -7.74 9.24 -37.10
C ARG A 352 -8.94 8.31 -37.23
N TYR A 353 -8.98 7.55 -38.31
CA TYR A 353 -10.05 6.60 -38.60
C TYR A 353 -9.52 5.19 -38.49
N PHE A 354 -10.34 4.30 -37.97
CA PHE A 354 -10.13 2.87 -38.16
C PHE A 354 -11.43 2.19 -38.61
N ARG A 355 -11.26 1.09 -39.33
CA ARG A 355 -12.36 0.25 -39.77
C ARG A 355 -12.19 -1.15 -39.23
N PHE A 356 -13.16 -1.59 -38.43
CA PHE A 356 -13.34 -2.98 -38.10
C PHE A 356 -14.06 -3.69 -39.23
N VAL A 357 -13.61 -4.89 -39.56
CA VAL A 357 -14.27 -5.75 -40.56
C VAL A 357 -14.42 -7.14 -39.99
N GLY A 358 -15.65 -7.62 -39.84
CA GLY A 358 -15.92 -9.05 -39.73
C GLY A 358 -15.77 -9.69 -41.09
N VAL A 359 -14.83 -10.64 -41.22
CA VAL A 359 -14.47 -11.26 -42.49
C VAL A 359 -15.28 -12.51 -42.75
N SER A 360 -15.48 -13.34 -41.75
CA SER A 360 -16.27 -14.58 -41.82
C SER A 360 -16.81 -14.96 -40.43
N GLY A 361 -17.88 -15.73 -40.38
CA GLY A 361 -18.48 -16.21 -39.15
C GLY A 361 -19.51 -17.33 -39.38
N PRO A 362 -20.18 -17.80 -38.31
CA PRO A 362 -21.06 -18.98 -38.36
C PRO A 362 -22.37 -18.77 -39.12
N GLU A 363 -22.79 -17.51 -39.20
CA GLU A 363 -24.06 -17.12 -39.88
C GLU A 363 -23.78 -16.01 -40.91
N ASN A 364 -24.78 -15.60 -41.67
CA ASN A 364 -24.64 -14.49 -42.61
C ASN A 364 -24.66 -13.10 -41.91
N ASN A 365 -25.18 -13.02 -40.71
CA ASN A 365 -25.18 -11.84 -39.88
C ASN A 365 -24.11 -11.96 -38.79
N MET A 366 -23.69 -10.82 -38.25
CA MET A 366 -22.67 -10.69 -37.22
C MET A 366 -23.23 -9.98 -36.00
N VAL A 367 -22.79 -10.41 -34.80
CA VAL A 367 -23.07 -9.74 -33.54
C VAL A 367 -21.78 -9.47 -32.80
N MET A 368 -21.55 -8.22 -32.39
CA MET A 368 -20.39 -7.78 -31.64
C MET A 368 -20.79 -6.96 -30.42
N GLY A 369 -20.01 -7.03 -29.34
CA GLY A 369 -20.22 -6.23 -28.13
C GLY A 369 -19.54 -4.89 -28.22
N GLU A 370 -18.21 -4.89 -28.36
CA GLU A 370 -17.43 -3.68 -28.16
C GLU A 370 -16.11 -3.73 -28.94
N VAL A 371 -15.56 -2.56 -29.30
CA VAL A 371 -14.23 -2.41 -29.88
C VAL A 371 -13.43 -1.32 -29.18
N SER A 372 -12.13 -1.51 -28.98
CA SER A 372 -11.22 -0.51 -28.42
C SER A 372 -9.97 -0.40 -29.25
N ALA A 373 -9.26 0.72 -29.12
CA ALA A 373 -7.94 0.93 -29.68
C ALA A 373 -7.00 1.47 -28.61
N TYR A 374 -5.73 1.08 -28.72
CA TYR A 374 -4.69 1.35 -27.75
C TYR A 374 -3.43 1.86 -28.46
N GLY A 375 -2.69 2.69 -27.76
CA GLY A 375 -1.45 3.23 -28.27
C GLY A 375 -1.07 4.55 -27.60
N PHE A 376 -0.74 5.54 -28.44
CA PHE A 376 -0.24 6.82 -27.98
C PHE A 376 -0.89 7.99 -28.72
#